data_430258f5b4b8bb08ec3c767b02038dfc
#
_entry.id   430258f5b4b8bb08ec3c767b02038dfc
#
_cell.length_a   1.000
_cell.length_b   1.000
_cell.length_c   1.000
_cell.angle_alpha   90.00
_cell.angle_beta   90.00
_cell.angle_gamma   90.00
#
_symmetry.space_group_name_H-M   'P 1'
#
loop_
_entity.id
_entity.type
_entity.pdbx_description
1 polymer ?
#
loop_
_entity_poly.entity_id
_entity_poly.type
_entity_poly.pdbx_seq_one_letter_code
_entity_poly.pdbx_strand_id
1 'polypeptide(L)'
;MKNKYIYFIAFLLFYSCAHKKDNIKSIVVKNWKGTFYLSEGIQRVYKTRKTPYEKDTIKEVPFKVSNKSINKIKRIYYDNDLENLPNEHELNSTNKDSIYPPQEATQIIFYFQDGKRKYITFWDDGYNNPLDRFPDKKIKPIFEEVTQLTKKISDSTGERTKIPR
;
A
#
# COMPACT_ATOMS: atom_id res chain seq x y z
N MET A 1 -40.28 23.18 28.36
CA MET A 1 -40.18 22.47 27.04
C MET A 1 -38.84 22.65 26.30
N LYS A 2 -37.89 23.44 26.78
CA LYS A 2 -36.64 23.74 26.06
C LYS A 2 -35.57 22.62 26.08
N ASN A 3 -35.60 21.67 27.04
CA ASN A 3 -34.52 20.69 27.18
C ASN A 3 -34.63 19.45 26.26
N LYS A 4 -35.79 19.16 25.68
CA LYS A 4 -35.94 17.99 24.78
C LYS A 4 -35.25 18.14 23.44
N TYR A 5 -35.09 19.36 22.95
CA TYR A 5 -34.42 19.61 21.66
C TYR A 5 -32.87 19.50 21.74
N ILE A 6 -32.29 19.76 22.94
CA ILE A 6 -30.86 19.65 23.13
C ILE A 6 -30.41 18.18 23.05
N TYR A 7 -31.19 17.26 23.63
CA TYR A 7 -30.88 15.82 23.53
C TYR A 7 -31.08 15.26 22.11
N PHE A 8 -32.03 15.80 21.36
CA PHE A 8 -32.25 15.39 19.98
C PHE A 8 -31.13 15.84 19.05
N ILE A 9 -30.63 17.06 19.25
CA ILE A 9 -29.48 17.59 18.49
C ILE A 9 -28.20 16.83 18.87
N ALA A 10 -27.96 16.55 20.14
CA ALA A 10 -26.84 15.74 20.57
C ALA A 10 -26.89 14.33 19.99
N PHE A 11 -28.08 13.70 19.97
CA PHE A 11 -28.26 12.38 19.36
C PHE A 11 -28.00 12.38 17.85
N LEU A 12 -28.39 13.42 17.11
CA LEU A 12 -28.09 13.58 15.68
C LEU A 12 -26.59 13.79 15.43
N LEU A 13 -25.88 14.48 16.31
CA LEU A 13 -24.43 14.67 16.19
C LEU A 13 -23.65 13.36 16.45
N PHE A 14 -24.14 12.49 17.34
CA PHE A 14 -23.56 11.15 17.55
C PHE A 14 -23.84 10.20 16.38
N TYR A 15 -24.97 10.34 15.68
CA TYR A 15 -25.28 9.53 14.50
C TYR A 15 -24.53 9.99 13.25
N SER A 16 -24.02 11.21 13.24
CA SER A 16 -23.22 11.77 12.12
C SER A 16 -21.80 11.24 12.07
N CYS A 17 -21.30 10.55 13.08
CA CYS A 17 -20.13 9.67 12.97
C CYS A 17 -20.51 8.38 12.21
N ALA A 18 -21.01 8.53 10.98
CA ALA A 18 -21.14 7.42 10.08
C ALA A 18 -19.75 6.80 9.90
N HIS A 19 -19.51 5.65 10.50
CA HIS A 19 -18.34 4.84 10.21
C HIS A 19 -18.24 4.75 8.70
N LYS A 20 -17.21 5.38 8.10
CA LYS A 20 -16.93 5.21 6.68
C LYS A 20 -16.92 3.71 6.42
N LYS A 21 -17.90 3.24 5.66
CA LYS A 21 -18.09 1.81 5.42
C LYS A 21 -16.84 1.29 4.73
N ASP A 22 -16.14 0.37 5.39
CA ASP A 22 -14.98 -0.28 4.77
C ASP A 22 -15.41 -0.97 3.47
N ASN A 23 -15.02 -0.38 2.35
CA ASN A 23 -15.31 -0.85 1.01
C ASN A 23 -14.09 -1.50 0.34
N ILE A 24 -12.95 -1.55 1.02
CA ILE A 24 -11.74 -2.18 0.50
C ILE A 24 -11.86 -3.70 0.61
N LYS A 25 -11.94 -4.36 -0.54
CA LYS A 25 -12.03 -5.82 -0.67
C LYS A 25 -10.66 -6.48 -0.49
N SER A 26 -9.65 -5.99 -1.20
CA SER A 26 -8.29 -6.53 -1.11
C SER A 26 -7.23 -5.46 -1.36
N ILE A 27 -6.00 -5.74 -0.91
CA ILE A 27 -4.85 -4.86 -1.04
C ILE A 27 -3.72 -5.66 -1.65
N VAL A 28 -3.14 -5.12 -2.73
CA VAL A 28 -1.98 -5.68 -3.40
C VAL A 28 -0.84 -4.69 -3.34
N VAL A 29 0.35 -5.16 -3.00
CA VAL A 29 1.57 -4.36 -2.98
C VAL A 29 2.55 -4.91 -3.99
N LYS A 30 3.06 -4.07 -4.87
CA LYS A 30 4.13 -4.41 -5.81
C LYS A 30 5.36 -3.61 -5.48
N ASN A 31 6.48 -4.26 -5.34
CA ASN A 31 7.78 -3.63 -5.18
C ASN A 31 8.88 -4.57 -5.72
N TRP A 32 10.14 -4.17 -5.58
CA TRP A 32 11.29 -4.96 -6.04
C TRP A 32 11.39 -6.37 -5.39
N LYS A 33 10.75 -6.59 -4.22
CA LYS A 33 10.71 -7.90 -3.55
C LYS A 33 9.63 -8.83 -4.12
N GLY A 34 8.75 -8.33 -4.96
CA GLY A 34 7.68 -9.08 -5.59
C GLY A 34 6.31 -8.42 -5.48
N THR A 35 5.29 -9.21 -5.77
CA THR A 35 3.88 -8.80 -5.64
C THR A 35 3.26 -9.53 -4.45
N PHE A 36 2.75 -8.78 -3.49
CA PHE A 36 2.14 -9.28 -2.26
C PHE A 36 0.63 -9.11 -2.33
N TYR A 37 -0.10 -10.20 -2.37
CA TYR A 37 -1.56 -10.26 -2.28
C TYR A 37 -1.94 -10.41 -0.82
N LEU A 38 -2.10 -9.29 -0.09
CA LEU A 38 -2.18 -9.30 1.38
C LEU A 38 -3.41 -10.05 1.90
N SER A 39 -4.56 -9.94 1.23
CA SER A 39 -5.79 -10.62 1.63
C SER A 39 -5.76 -12.12 1.33
N GLU A 40 -4.99 -12.53 0.35
CA GLU A 40 -4.87 -13.91 -0.12
C GLU A 40 -3.72 -14.65 0.57
N GLY A 41 -2.77 -13.91 1.16
CA GLY A 41 -1.59 -14.48 1.79
C GLY A 41 -0.61 -15.10 0.81
N ILE A 42 -0.47 -14.50 -0.38
CA ILE A 42 0.40 -15.01 -1.47
C ILE A 42 1.39 -13.91 -1.88
N GLN A 43 2.68 -14.26 -1.88
CA GLN A 43 3.74 -13.46 -2.49
C GLN A 43 4.13 -14.10 -3.83
N ARG A 44 4.11 -13.32 -4.91
CA ARG A 44 4.68 -13.72 -6.21
C ARG A 44 6.07 -13.13 -6.36
N VAL A 45 7.05 -13.99 -6.50
CA VAL A 45 8.45 -13.64 -6.70
C VAL A 45 8.85 -13.95 -8.13
N TYR A 46 9.38 -12.97 -8.82
CA TYR A 46 9.91 -13.16 -10.17
C TYR A 46 11.35 -13.66 -10.08
N LYS A 47 11.62 -14.80 -10.71
CA LYS A 47 12.96 -15.32 -10.90
C LYS A 47 13.37 -15.01 -12.33
N THR A 48 14.31 -14.09 -12.48
CA THR A 48 14.95 -13.84 -13.76
C THR A 48 15.73 -15.08 -14.19
N ARG A 49 15.69 -15.37 -15.49
CA ARG A 49 16.46 -16.41 -16.13
C ARG A 49 17.94 -16.27 -15.81
N LYS A 50 18.62 -17.36 -15.53
CA LYS A 50 20.07 -17.41 -15.33
C LYS A 50 20.84 -17.43 -16.65
N THR A 51 20.18 -17.92 -17.70
CA THR A 51 20.74 -18.03 -19.06
C THR A 51 19.73 -17.51 -20.09
N PRO A 52 20.17 -17.12 -21.31
CA PRO A 52 19.26 -16.68 -22.38
C PRO A 52 18.21 -17.72 -22.81
N TYR A 53 18.43 -18.98 -22.47
CA TYR A 53 17.58 -20.11 -22.87
C TYR A 53 16.53 -20.47 -21.82
N GLU A 54 16.66 -19.96 -20.58
CA GLU A 54 15.69 -20.20 -19.52
C GLU A 54 14.58 -19.14 -19.60
N LYS A 55 13.33 -19.55 -19.30
CA LYS A 55 12.20 -18.62 -19.18
C LYS A 55 12.17 -18.03 -17.78
N ASP A 56 11.76 -16.78 -17.68
CA ASP A 56 11.43 -16.18 -16.40
C ASP A 56 10.33 -16.99 -15.72
N THR A 57 10.52 -17.31 -14.45
CA THR A 57 9.56 -18.10 -13.71
C THR A 57 8.96 -17.26 -12.59
N ILE A 58 7.68 -17.50 -12.32
CA ILE A 58 6.98 -16.91 -11.18
C ILE A 58 6.86 -17.99 -10.12
N LYS A 59 7.37 -17.68 -8.91
CA LYS A 59 7.19 -18.53 -7.75
C LYS A 59 6.14 -17.90 -6.84
N GLU A 60 5.12 -18.67 -6.49
CA GLU A 60 4.15 -18.28 -5.47
C GLU A 60 4.57 -18.84 -4.12
N VAL A 61 4.64 -17.98 -3.12
CA VAL A 61 5.06 -18.31 -1.76
C VAL A 61 3.94 -17.92 -0.81
N PRO A 62 3.32 -18.86 -0.09
CA PRO A 62 2.30 -18.54 0.88
C PRO A 62 2.90 -17.84 2.10
N PHE A 63 2.17 -16.89 2.66
CA PHE A 63 2.52 -16.25 3.92
C PHE A 63 1.27 -16.01 4.77
N LYS A 64 1.47 -15.72 6.05
CA LYS A 64 0.38 -15.34 6.95
C LYS A 64 0.49 -13.86 7.32
N VAL A 65 -0.59 -13.14 7.14
CA VAL A 65 -0.74 -11.77 7.62
C VAL A 65 -1.95 -11.72 8.56
N SER A 66 -1.82 -10.96 9.65
CA SER A 66 -2.93 -10.82 10.59
C SER A 66 -3.99 -9.86 10.04
N ASN A 67 -5.25 -10.14 10.32
CA ASN A 67 -6.34 -9.21 10.02
C ASN A 67 -6.10 -7.83 10.67
N LYS A 68 -5.41 -7.79 11.82
CA LYS A 68 -5.03 -6.55 12.49
C LYS A 68 -4.13 -5.69 11.60
N SER A 69 -3.16 -6.29 10.90
CA SER A 69 -2.26 -5.56 9.98
C SER A 69 -3.01 -5.03 8.76
N ILE A 70 -3.88 -5.86 8.16
CA ILE A 70 -4.71 -5.45 7.03
C ILE A 70 -5.64 -4.30 7.44
N ASN A 71 -6.34 -4.43 8.58
CA ASN A 71 -7.24 -3.41 9.09
C ASN A 71 -6.50 -2.11 9.45
N LYS A 72 -5.23 -2.21 9.90
CA LYS A 72 -4.40 -1.02 10.12
C LYS A 72 -4.14 -0.26 8.83
N ILE A 73 -3.80 -0.94 7.74
CA ILE A 73 -3.61 -0.30 6.42
C ILE A 73 -4.91 0.34 5.94
N LYS A 74 -6.05 -0.36 6.05
CA LYS A 74 -7.36 0.19 5.69
C LYS A 74 -7.70 1.44 6.50
N ARG A 75 -7.45 1.41 7.81
CA ARG A 75 -7.67 2.57 8.68
C ARG A 75 -6.80 3.75 8.26
N ILE A 76 -5.49 3.54 8.01
CA ILE A 76 -4.60 4.60 7.53
C ILE A 76 -5.13 5.19 6.22
N TYR A 77 -5.64 4.36 5.31
CA TYR A 77 -6.24 4.81 4.05
C TYR A 77 -7.40 5.79 4.28
N TYR A 78 -8.33 5.47 5.17
CA TYR A 78 -9.49 6.33 5.45
C TYR A 78 -9.15 7.52 6.34
N ASP A 79 -8.30 7.35 7.35
CA ASP A 79 -7.91 8.42 8.29
C ASP A 79 -7.11 9.55 7.58
N ASN A 80 -6.43 9.23 6.48
CA ASN A 80 -5.69 10.21 5.69
C ASN A 80 -6.44 10.67 4.43
N ASP A 81 -7.73 10.38 4.29
CA ASP A 81 -8.58 10.79 3.15
C ASP A 81 -8.01 10.36 1.78
N LEU A 82 -7.31 9.22 1.71
CA LEU A 82 -6.71 8.75 0.47
C LEU A 82 -7.75 8.37 -0.60
N GLU A 83 -9.00 8.20 -0.19
CA GLU A 83 -10.14 8.01 -1.10
C GLU A 83 -10.35 9.18 -2.05
N ASN A 84 -9.99 10.40 -1.62
CA ASN A 84 -10.14 11.64 -2.40
C ASN A 84 -8.99 11.88 -3.39
N LEU A 85 -7.94 11.06 -3.36
CA LEU A 85 -6.90 11.12 -4.38
C LEU A 85 -7.40 10.62 -5.73
N PRO A 86 -6.78 11.00 -6.84
CA PRO A 86 -7.03 10.39 -8.15
C PRO A 86 -6.91 8.86 -8.10
N ASN A 87 -7.61 8.15 -9.00
CA ASN A 87 -7.54 6.68 -9.05
C ASN A 87 -6.13 6.18 -9.38
N GLU A 88 -5.36 6.98 -10.10
CA GLU A 88 -3.95 6.76 -10.36
C GLU A 88 -3.20 7.96 -9.79
N HIS A 89 -2.45 7.75 -8.73
CA HIS A 89 -1.68 8.78 -8.05
C HIS A 89 -0.21 8.37 -8.02
N GLU A 90 0.62 9.14 -8.69
CA GLU A 90 2.06 8.92 -8.76
C GLU A 90 2.81 9.99 -7.98
N LEU A 91 3.76 9.54 -7.19
CA LEU A 91 4.68 10.38 -6.43
C LEU A 91 6.09 10.04 -6.85
N ASN A 92 6.84 11.04 -7.23
CA ASN A 92 8.26 10.90 -7.47
C ASN A 92 9.02 11.40 -6.24
N SER A 93 10.10 10.71 -5.86
CA SER A 93 11.06 11.27 -4.94
C SER A 93 11.60 12.55 -5.58
N THR A 94 11.25 13.69 -5.00
CA THR A 94 11.50 15.00 -5.62
C THR A 94 12.96 15.43 -5.48
N ASN A 95 13.88 14.70 -6.05
CA ASN A 95 15.13 15.28 -6.43
C ASN A 95 15.01 15.67 -7.90
N LYS A 96 14.52 16.90 -8.17
CA LYS A 96 14.46 17.46 -9.54
C LYS A 96 15.85 17.51 -10.19
N ASP A 97 16.90 17.35 -9.39
CA ASP A 97 18.30 17.34 -9.81
C ASP A 97 18.89 15.93 -9.96
N SER A 98 18.07 14.88 -9.79
CA SER A 98 18.52 13.52 -10.00
C SER A 98 18.75 13.27 -11.48
N ILE A 99 20.01 13.08 -11.86
CA ILE A 99 20.46 12.72 -13.22
C ILE A 99 20.02 11.29 -13.58
N TYR A 100 19.57 10.52 -12.59
CA TYR A 100 19.19 9.12 -12.76
C TYR A 100 17.67 8.96 -12.71
N PRO A 101 17.07 8.22 -13.66
CA PRO A 101 15.66 7.87 -13.59
C PRO A 101 15.39 7.05 -12.30
N PRO A 102 14.22 7.19 -11.68
CA PRO A 102 13.85 6.40 -10.52
C PRO A 102 13.98 4.91 -10.83
N GLN A 103 14.76 4.19 -10.00
CA GLN A 103 15.12 2.80 -10.29
C GLN A 103 14.09 1.78 -9.77
N GLU A 104 13.32 2.15 -8.75
CA GLU A 104 12.38 1.25 -8.11
C GLU A 104 11.05 1.93 -7.81
N ALA A 105 9.97 1.25 -8.11
CA ALA A 105 8.62 1.70 -7.74
C ALA A 105 8.02 0.79 -6.67
N THR A 106 7.38 1.40 -5.67
CA THR A 106 6.45 0.70 -4.81
C THR A 106 5.04 1.16 -5.17
N GLN A 107 4.20 0.21 -5.58
CA GLN A 107 2.80 0.46 -5.92
C GLN A 107 1.88 -0.25 -4.94
N ILE A 108 0.92 0.49 -4.38
CA ILE A 108 -0.15 -0.06 -3.57
C ILE A 108 -1.44 0.01 -4.38
N ILE A 109 -2.13 -1.11 -4.49
CA ILE A 109 -3.38 -1.23 -5.26
C ILE A 109 -4.48 -1.61 -4.30
N PHE A 110 -5.50 -0.77 -4.20
CA PHE A 110 -6.73 -1.04 -3.46
C PHE A 110 -7.79 -1.52 -4.43
N TYR A 111 -8.37 -2.68 -4.15
CA TYR A 111 -9.53 -3.21 -4.85
C TYR A 111 -10.76 -2.99 -3.98
N PHE A 112 -11.80 -2.39 -4.54
CA PHE A 112 -13.04 -2.09 -3.84
C PHE A 112 -14.13 -3.12 -4.15
N GLN A 113 -15.14 -3.18 -3.29
CA GLN A 113 -16.28 -4.10 -3.46
C GLN A 113 -17.11 -3.80 -4.72
N ASP A 114 -17.15 -2.53 -5.16
CA ASP A 114 -17.82 -2.07 -6.38
C ASP A 114 -17.01 -2.35 -7.67
N GLY A 115 -15.88 -3.05 -7.57
CA GLY A 115 -15.00 -3.38 -8.69
C GLY A 115 -14.01 -2.30 -9.08
N LYS A 116 -14.09 -1.11 -8.49
CA LYS A 116 -13.09 -0.06 -8.72
C LYS A 116 -11.73 -0.42 -8.17
N ARG A 117 -10.72 0.29 -8.66
CA ARG A 117 -9.33 0.15 -8.23
C ARG A 117 -8.73 1.53 -8.01
N LYS A 118 -7.83 1.62 -7.03
CA LYS A 118 -7.00 2.81 -6.82
C LYS A 118 -5.55 2.39 -6.74
N TYR A 119 -4.70 3.12 -7.45
CA TYR A 119 -3.27 2.89 -7.52
C TYR A 119 -2.56 4.07 -6.86
N ILE A 120 -1.67 3.79 -5.92
CA ILE A 120 -0.76 4.77 -5.36
C ILE A 120 0.65 4.25 -5.61
N THR A 121 1.39 4.96 -6.45
CA THR A 121 2.74 4.58 -6.88
C THR A 121 3.74 5.58 -6.35
N PHE A 122 4.78 5.08 -5.71
CA PHE A 122 5.93 5.85 -5.28
C PHE A 122 7.18 5.36 -6.00
N TRP A 123 7.86 6.28 -6.66
CA TRP A 123 9.12 6.04 -7.34
C TRP A 123 10.28 6.46 -6.45
N ASP A 124 11.18 5.51 -6.14
CA ASP A 124 12.38 5.72 -5.33
C ASP A 124 13.59 5.90 -6.23
N ASP A 125 14.44 6.88 -5.92
CA ASP A 125 15.71 7.11 -6.61
C ASP A 125 16.84 6.20 -6.12
N GLY A 126 16.60 5.36 -5.13
CA GLY A 126 17.55 4.37 -4.60
C GLY A 126 18.70 4.95 -3.77
N TYR A 127 18.83 6.26 -3.68
CA TYR A 127 19.98 6.91 -3.02
C TYR A 127 19.75 7.38 -1.59
N ASN A 128 18.51 7.43 -1.14
CA ASN A 128 18.18 7.95 0.19
C ASN A 128 17.06 7.15 0.83
N ASN A 129 16.97 7.24 2.16
CA ASN A 129 15.82 6.67 2.86
C ASN A 129 14.53 7.30 2.29
N PRO A 130 13.71 6.55 1.55
CA PRO A 130 12.55 7.10 0.87
C PRO A 130 11.56 7.74 1.84
N LEU A 131 11.60 7.35 3.10
CA LEU A 131 10.67 7.82 4.14
C LEU A 131 10.99 9.24 4.63
N ASP A 132 12.24 9.69 4.53
CA ASP A 132 12.64 11.03 4.99
C ASP A 132 12.27 12.14 3.99
N ARG A 133 12.07 11.77 2.73
CA ARG A 133 11.78 12.69 1.62
C ARG A 133 10.38 12.54 1.05
N PHE A 134 9.47 11.91 1.77
CA PHE A 134 8.12 11.69 1.27
C PHE A 134 7.43 13.04 1.07
N PRO A 135 7.07 13.42 -0.19
CA PRO A 135 6.56 14.76 -0.48
C PRO A 135 5.14 14.97 0.08
N ASP A 136 4.41 13.92 0.37
CA ASP A 136 3.04 13.98 0.84
C ASP A 136 2.89 13.33 2.24
N LYS A 137 2.61 14.18 3.24
CA LYS A 137 2.38 13.74 4.62
C LYS A 137 1.19 12.80 4.78
N LYS A 138 0.20 12.87 3.89
CA LYS A 138 -0.99 11.99 3.93
C LYS A 138 -0.67 10.57 3.50
N ILE A 139 0.24 10.43 2.53
CA ILE A 139 0.59 9.13 1.93
C ILE A 139 1.72 8.45 2.69
N LYS A 140 2.62 9.23 3.33
CA LYS A 140 3.74 8.69 4.10
C LYS A 140 3.36 7.54 5.04
N PRO A 141 2.33 7.64 5.90
CA PRO A 141 2.00 6.59 6.86
C PRO A 141 1.64 5.24 6.22
N ILE A 142 0.98 5.25 5.08
CA ILE A 142 0.58 4.00 4.42
C ILE A 142 1.78 3.30 3.78
N PHE A 143 2.72 4.06 3.20
CA PHE A 143 3.95 3.49 2.66
C PHE A 143 4.85 2.94 3.75
N GLU A 144 4.98 3.60 4.89
CA GLU A 144 5.72 3.12 6.06
C GLU A 144 5.18 1.76 6.53
N GLU A 145 3.86 1.67 6.73
CA GLU A 145 3.23 0.43 7.19
C GLU A 145 3.39 -0.71 6.19
N VAL A 146 3.15 -0.43 4.92
CA VAL A 146 3.26 -1.41 3.82
C VAL A 146 4.69 -1.88 3.64
N THR A 147 5.67 -0.98 3.70
CA THR A 147 7.11 -1.32 3.58
C THR A 147 7.56 -2.21 4.73
N GLN A 148 7.17 -1.88 5.96
CA GLN A 148 7.47 -2.71 7.13
C GLN A 148 6.83 -4.09 7.03
N LEU A 149 5.56 -4.15 6.59
CA LEU A 149 4.85 -5.41 6.45
C LEU A 149 5.47 -6.30 5.37
N THR A 150 5.73 -5.78 4.17
CA THR A 150 6.33 -6.54 3.08
C THR A 150 7.77 -6.97 3.39
N LYS A 151 8.53 -6.17 4.15
CA LYS A 151 9.83 -6.57 4.67
C LYS A 151 9.70 -7.79 5.59
N LYS A 152 8.81 -7.75 6.58
CA LYS A 152 8.57 -8.87 7.51
C LYS A 152 8.15 -10.14 6.76
N ILE A 153 7.28 -10.01 5.76
CA ILE A 153 6.86 -11.15 4.93
C ILE A 153 8.07 -11.72 4.20
N SER A 154 8.84 -10.89 3.49
CA SER A 154 10.02 -11.34 2.74
C SER A 154 11.09 -11.98 3.64
N ASP A 155 11.29 -11.46 4.85
CA ASP A 155 12.23 -12.02 5.81
C ASP A 155 11.72 -13.39 6.33
N SER A 156 10.41 -13.56 6.51
CA SER A 156 9.82 -14.83 6.97
C SER A 156 9.77 -15.91 5.89
N THR A 157 9.58 -15.53 4.64
CA THR A 157 9.54 -16.47 3.50
C THR A 157 10.93 -16.84 2.99
N GLY A 158 11.96 -16.08 3.36
CA GLY A 158 13.34 -16.24 2.86
C GLY A 158 13.50 -15.91 1.38
N GLU A 159 12.44 -15.47 0.73
CA GLU A 159 12.43 -15.18 -0.70
C GLU A 159 12.69 -13.69 -0.96
N ARG A 160 13.74 -13.41 -1.68
CA ARG A 160 14.06 -12.07 -2.22
C ARG A 160 14.18 -12.18 -3.73
N THR A 161 13.62 -11.23 -4.44
CA THR A 161 13.95 -11.06 -5.86
C THR A 161 15.44 -10.76 -5.94
N LYS A 162 16.21 -11.66 -6.54
CA LYS A 162 17.62 -11.39 -6.85
C LYS A 162 17.62 -10.56 -8.12
N ILE A 163 17.83 -9.27 -7.99
CA ILE A 163 18.16 -8.42 -9.14
C ILE A 163 19.57 -8.81 -9.58
N PRO A 164 19.79 -9.22 -10.83
CA PRO A 164 21.15 -9.42 -11.34
C PRO A 164 21.89 -8.09 -11.24
N ARG A 165 23.06 -8.11 -10.61
CA ARG A 165 24.01 -6.98 -10.65
C ARG A 165 24.69 -6.94 -11.99
#